data_d817393743d15e6c4e11b065777c807a
#
_entry.id   d817393743d15e6c4e11b065777c807a
#
_cell.length_a   1.000
_cell.length_b   1.000
_cell.length_c   1.000
_cell.angle_alpha   90.00
_cell.angle_beta   90.00
_cell.angle_gamma   90.00
#
_symmetry.space_group_name_H-M   'P 1'
#
loop_
_entity.id
_entity.type
_entity.pdbx_description
1 polymer ?
#
loop_
_entity_poly.entity_id
_entity_poly.type
_entity_poly.pdbx_seq_one_letter_code
_entity_poly.pdbx_strand_id
1 'polypeptide(L)'
;MLKRKFNPGKEERSRLQLSYIGDDLSSSRLKELIEEWNNKTEDPLLKLKKRGASGVDMPPKLMKSFFESLFLKITEKVSELMDIAENSKGEGIDFIFMVGGFSESPYLKAVIKESFEKEDLHILEPRRPQVSVIRGACMFGINPRSITSRISKKTYGINTLTTFDPEKTP
;
A
#
# COMPACT_ATOMS: atom_id res chain seq x y z
N MET A 1 -9.62 11.07 0.75
CA MET A 1 -10.10 11.28 2.14
C MET A 1 -10.79 10.06 2.74
N LEU A 2 -11.58 9.27 2.01
CA LEU A 2 -12.26 8.05 2.49
C LEU A 2 -11.30 6.95 2.99
N LYS A 3 -10.19 6.70 2.27
CA LYS A 3 -9.21 5.66 2.64
C LYS A 3 -8.54 5.84 4.01
N ARG A 4 -8.54 7.06 4.57
CA ARG A 4 -8.03 7.33 5.92
C ARG A 4 -9.05 7.08 7.04
N LYS A 5 -10.32 6.96 6.70
CA LYS A 5 -11.41 6.83 7.69
C LYS A 5 -12.07 5.45 7.67
N PHE A 6 -11.90 4.68 6.58
CA PHE A 6 -12.52 3.37 6.49
C PHE A 6 -11.81 2.37 7.40
N ASN A 7 -12.56 1.82 8.35
CA ASN A 7 -12.10 0.75 9.25
C ASN A 7 -12.95 -0.51 8.99
N PRO A 8 -12.34 -1.62 8.56
CA PRO A 8 -13.07 -2.85 8.21
C PRO A 8 -13.72 -3.52 9.41
N GLY A 9 -13.25 -3.25 10.63
CA GLY A 9 -13.84 -3.76 11.88
C GLY A 9 -15.10 -3.04 12.33
N LYS A 10 -15.48 -1.93 11.67
CA LYS A 10 -16.72 -1.21 11.96
C LYS A 10 -17.75 -1.51 10.86
N GLU A 11 -18.92 -1.99 11.28
CA GLU A 11 -20.06 -2.23 10.38
C GLU A 11 -20.76 -0.94 9.91
N GLU A 12 -20.13 0.22 10.12
CA GLU A 12 -20.70 1.51 9.74
C GLU A 12 -20.59 1.74 8.23
N ARG A 13 -21.65 2.28 7.63
CA ARG A 13 -21.66 2.69 6.21
C ARG A 13 -20.72 3.86 5.99
N SER A 14 -19.92 3.80 4.94
CA SER A 14 -19.04 4.88 4.54
C SER A 14 -19.79 5.92 3.73
N ARG A 15 -19.69 7.19 4.11
CA ARG A 15 -20.29 8.29 3.36
C ARG A 15 -19.33 8.83 2.31
N LEU A 16 -19.79 8.83 1.06
CA LEU A 16 -19.14 9.54 -0.05
C LEU A 16 -19.93 10.83 -0.33
N GLN A 17 -19.24 11.97 -0.26
CA GLN A 17 -19.78 13.26 -0.65
C GLN A 17 -19.37 13.55 -2.10
N LEU A 18 -20.35 13.75 -2.98
CA LEU A 18 -20.17 13.93 -4.41
C LEU A 18 -20.18 15.39 -4.85
N SER A 19 -20.19 16.34 -3.93
CA SER A 19 -20.26 17.79 -4.19
C SER A 19 -19.16 18.33 -5.12
N TYR A 20 -18.14 17.55 -5.42
CA TYR A 20 -17.02 17.93 -6.27
C TYR A 20 -16.99 17.25 -7.63
N ILE A 21 -18.04 16.50 -7.98
CA ILE A 21 -18.10 15.74 -9.25
C ILE A 21 -18.96 16.50 -10.26
N GLY A 22 -18.59 17.77 -10.55
CA GLY A 22 -19.21 18.61 -11.57
C GLY A 22 -20.63 19.10 -11.27
N ASP A 23 -21.04 20.13 -11.96
CA ASP A 23 -22.37 20.77 -11.83
C ASP A 23 -23.51 19.87 -12.41
N ASP A 24 -23.18 18.82 -13.16
CA ASP A 24 -24.12 17.97 -13.86
C ASP A 24 -24.80 16.91 -12.98
N LEU A 25 -24.34 16.70 -11.76
CA LEU A 25 -24.92 15.68 -10.87
C LEU A 25 -26.04 16.26 -9.99
N SER A 26 -27.21 16.48 -10.62
CA SER A 26 -28.41 16.88 -9.88
C SER A 26 -28.83 15.82 -8.85
N SER A 27 -29.54 16.27 -7.81
CA SER A 27 -30.04 15.35 -6.76
C SER A 27 -31.00 14.29 -7.30
N SER A 28 -31.75 14.59 -8.37
CA SER A 28 -32.62 13.65 -9.09
C SER A 28 -31.78 12.61 -9.86
N ARG A 29 -30.78 13.06 -10.61
CA ARG A 29 -29.90 12.15 -11.37
C ARG A 29 -29.13 11.20 -10.46
N LEU A 30 -28.67 11.67 -9.30
CA LEU A 30 -28.03 10.82 -8.29
C LEU A 30 -29.00 9.74 -7.76
N LYS A 31 -30.26 10.09 -7.57
CA LYS A 31 -31.30 9.12 -7.15
C LYS A 31 -31.52 8.03 -8.21
N GLU A 32 -31.65 8.41 -9.46
CA GLU A 32 -31.79 7.48 -10.60
C GLU A 32 -30.60 6.51 -10.68
N LEU A 33 -29.36 7.01 -10.59
CA LEU A 33 -28.16 6.17 -10.63
C LEU A 33 -28.08 5.19 -9.46
N ILE A 34 -28.50 5.59 -8.27
CA ILE A 34 -28.57 4.69 -7.10
C ILE A 34 -29.63 3.61 -7.29
N GLU A 35 -30.80 3.97 -7.84
CA GLU A 35 -31.88 3.02 -8.14
C GLU A 35 -31.43 2.04 -9.24
N GLU A 36 -30.80 2.52 -10.29
CA GLU A 36 -30.23 1.68 -11.36
C GLU A 36 -29.19 0.69 -10.82
N TRP A 37 -28.25 1.15 -9.98
CA TRP A 37 -27.29 0.28 -9.30
C TRP A 37 -27.99 -0.78 -8.44
N ASN A 38 -28.93 -0.35 -7.60
CA ASN A 38 -29.62 -1.22 -6.67
C ASN A 38 -30.49 -2.27 -7.38
N ASN A 39 -31.01 -1.95 -8.57
CA ASN A 39 -31.78 -2.89 -9.39
C ASN A 39 -30.88 -3.95 -10.08
N LYS A 40 -29.65 -3.56 -10.45
CA LYS A 40 -28.65 -4.48 -11.02
C LYS A 40 -27.96 -5.33 -9.97
N THR A 41 -28.03 -4.95 -8.69
CA THR A 41 -27.32 -5.60 -7.60
C THR A 41 -28.25 -6.55 -6.86
N GLU A 42 -28.01 -7.85 -6.99
CA GLU A 42 -28.82 -8.88 -6.31
C GLU A 42 -28.55 -8.94 -4.80
N ASP A 43 -27.28 -8.75 -4.39
CA ASP A 43 -26.87 -8.80 -2.98
C ASP A 43 -27.35 -7.55 -2.20
N PRO A 44 -28.26 -7.73 -1.21
CA PRO A 44 -28.74 -6.62 -0.38
C PRO A 44 -27.63 -5.87 0.37
N LEU A 45 -26.51 -6.56 0.65
CA LEU A 45 -25.36 -6.00 1.36
C LEU A 45 -24.52 -5.04 0.51
N LEU A 46 -24.76 -4.99 -0.80
CA LEU A 46 -24.08 -4.06 -1.73
C LEU A 46 -24.95 -2.85 -2.10
N LYS A 47 -26.20 -2.77 -1.63
CA LYS A 47 -27.13 -1.69 -1.98
C LYS A 47 -26.70 -0.35 -1.41
N LEU A 48 -26.73 0.66 -2.27
CA LEU A 48 -26.44 2.06 -1.93
C LEU A 48 -27.67 2.74 -1.32
N LYS A 49 -27.42 3.73 -0.47
CA LYS A 49 -28.47 4.63 0.04
C LYS A 49 -28.11 6.08 -0.24
N LYS A 50 -29.06 6.82 -0.79
CA LYS A 50 -28.91 8.28 -0.94
C LYS A 50 -28.94 8.96 0.41
N ARG A 51 -28.08 9.98 0.58
CA ARG A 51 -28.05 10.77 1.80
C ARG A 51 -27.88 12.27 1.50
N GLY A 52 -28.95 13.01 1.75
CA GLY A 52 -28.99 14.43 1.40
C GLY A 52 -29.00 14.66 -0.11
N ALA A 53 -28.60 15.87 -0.52
CA ALA A 53 -28.62 16.26 -1.92
C ALA A 53 -27.55 15.56 -2.77
N SER A 54 -26.32 15.42 -2.24
CA SER A 54 -25.14 14.94 -2.98
C SER A 54 -24.35 13.85 -2.25
N GLY A 55 -24.94 13.18 -1.25
CA GLY A 55 -24.28 12.12 -0.48
C GLY A 55 -24.77 10.73 -0.85
N VAL A 56 -23.86 9.75 -0.79
CA VAL A 56 -24.14 8.32 -0.92
C VAL A 56 -23.56 7.58 0.27
N ASP A 57 -24.38 6.78 0.93
CA ASP A 57 -23.93 5.88 1.98
C ASP A 57 -23.65 4.50 1.35
N MET A 58 -22.37 4.13 1.34
CA MET A 58 -21.90 2.86 0.81
C MET A 58 -21.80 1.82 1.93
N PRO A 59 -22.28 0.59 1.71
CA PRO A 59 -22.15 -0.48 2.68
C PRO A 59 -20.67 -0.92 2.83
N PRO A 60 -20.29 -1.45 4.02
CA PRO A 60 -18.91 -1.89 4.28
C PRO A 60 -18.40 -2.93 3.28
N LYS A 61 -19.24 -3.87 2.86
CA LYS A 61 -18.90 -4.91 1.88
C LYS A 61 -18.49 -4.32 0.53
N LEU A 62 -19.22 -3.31 0.03
CA LEU A 62 -18.88 -2.62 -1.21
C LEU A 62 -17.58 -1.80 -1.05
N MET A 63 -17.39 -1.15 0.11
CA MET A 63 -16.13 -0.45 0.38
C MET A 63 -14.92 -1.40 0.41
N LYS A 64 -15.06 -2.59 0.99
CA LYS A 64 -14.00 -3.60 1.00
C LYS A 64 -13.63 -4.04 -0.40
N SER A 65 -14.61 -4.34 -1.27
CA SER A 65 -14.36 -4.84 -2.63
C SER A 65 -13.51 -3.89 -3.49
N PHE A 66 -13.57 -2.56 -3.26
CA PHE A 66 -12.70 -1.60 -3.95
C PHE A 66 -11.22 -1.74 -3.59
N PHE A 67 -10.91 -2.32 -2.43
CA PHE A 67 -9.53 -2.45 -1.94
C PHE A 67 -8.99 -3.86 -2.07
N GLU A 68 -9.84 -4.89 -2.09
CA GLU A 68 -9.43 -6.30 -2.06
C GLU A 68 -8.43 -6.66 -3.16
N SER A 69 -8.72 -6.28 -4.41
CA SER A 69 -7.81 -6.57 -5.53
C SER A 69 -6.45 -5.88 -5.41
N LEU A 70 -6.42 -4.69 -4.81
CA LEU A 70 -5.18 -3.94 -4.58
C LEU A 70 -4.40 -4.55 -3.43
N PHE A 71 -5.07 -4.90 -2.34
CA PHE A 71 -4.41 -5.50 -1.17
C PHE A 71 -3.84 -6.86 -1.48
N LEU A 72 -4.56 -7.68 -2.26
CA LEU A 72 -4.05 -8.96 -2.73
C LEU A 72 -2.72 -8.79 -3.47
N LYS A 73 -2.63 -7.85 -4.41
CA LYS A 73 -1.38 -7.56 -5.14
C LYS A 73 -0.25 -7.07 -4.22
N ILE A 74 -0.59 -6.32 -3.18
CA ILE A 74 0.41 -5.84 -2.21
C ILE A 74 0.92 -7.01 -1.37
N THR A 75 0.03 -7.84 -0.82
CA THR A 75 0.42 -8.99 0.00
C THR A 75 1.18 -10.04 -0.80
N GLU A 76 0.78 -10.35 -2.02
CA GLU A 76 1.51 -11.23 -2.93
C GLU A 76 2.94 -10.71 -3.19
N LYS A 77 3.08 -9.40 -3.45
CA LYS A 77 4.40 -8.82 -3.70
C LYS A 77 5.29 -8.79 -2.45
N VAL A 78 4.73 -8.58 -1.28
CA VAL A 78 5.47 -8.67 -0.01
C VAL A 78 5.93 -10.10 0.21
N SER A 79 5.06 -11.10 0.04
CA SER A 79 5.43 -12.52 0.16
C SER A 79 6.55 -12.90 -0.81
N GLU A 80 6.44 -12.53 -2.08
CA GLU A 80 7.49 -12.76 -3.09
C GLU A 80 8.86 -12.19 -2.65
N LEU A 81 8.86 -10.97 -2.11
CA LEU A 81 10.11 -10.35 -1.64
C LEU A 81 10.67 -11.02 -0.39
N MET A 82 9.83 -11.53 0.49
CA MET A 82 10.26 -12.33 1.64
C MET A 82 10.90 -13.64 1.20
N ASP A 83 10.28 -14.35 0.26
CA ASP A 83 10.81 -15.59 -0.31
C ASP A 83 12.18 -15.36 -1.00
N ILE A 84 12.32 -14.25 -1.73
CA ILE A 84 13.59 -13.88 -2.37
C ILE A 84 14.67 -13.60 -1.31
N ALA A 85 14.34 -12.91 -0.22
CA ALA A 85 15.31 -12.60 0.84
C ALA A 85 15.79 -13.88 1.53
N GLU A 86 14.89 -14.76 1.89
CA GLU A 86 15.20 -16.05 2.53
C GLU A 86 16.05 -16.93 1.62
N ASN A 87 15.68 -17.09 0.36
CA ASN A 87 16.41 -17.90 -0.62
C ASN A 87 17.79 -17.31 -1.00
N SER A 88 17.95 -16.00 -0.96
CA SER A 88 19.19 -15.35 -1.42
C SER A 88 20.28 -15.28 -0.34
N LYS A 89 19.90 -15.12 0.93
CA LYS A 89 20.84 -14.89 2.03
C LYS A 89 20.72 -15.89 3.18
N GLY A 90 19.68 -16.72 3.17
CA GLY A 90 19.34 -17.60 4.31
C GLY A 90 18.92 -16.84 5.57
N GLU A 91 18.72 -15.52 5.46
CA GLU A 91 18.27 -14.65 6.54
C GLU A 91 16.85 -14.16 6.24
N GLY A 92 15.94 -14.33 7.19
CA GLY A 92 14.58 -13.82 7.10
C GLY A 92 14.51 -12.29 7.18
N ILE A 93 13.32 -11.76 7.01
CA ILE A 93 13.02 -10.34 7.22
C ILE A 93 12.44 -10.17 8.62
N ASP A 94 13.10 -9.36 9.46
CA ASP A 94 12.65 -9.08 10.84
C ASP A 94 11.64 -7.94 10.92
N PHE A 95 11.70 -6.99 9.97
CA PHE A 95 10.91 -5.76 10.03
C PHE A 95 10.27 -5.39 8.70
N ILE A 96 8.99 -5.01 8.75
CA ILE A 96 8.27 -4.33 7.65
C ILE A 96 7.96 -2.90 8.10
N PHE A 97 8.49 -1.89 7.39
CA PHE A 97 8.19 -0.50 7.65
C PHE A 97 7.06 0.00 6.76
N MET A 98 5.94 0.39 7.35
CA MET A 98 4.81 0.98 6.64
C MET A 98 5.00 2.49 6.48
N VAL A 99 5.40 2.94 5.28
CA VAL A 99 5.65 4.34 4.97
C VAL A 99 4.80 4.85 3.81
N GLY A 100 4.70 6.17 3.66
CA GLY A 100 3.90 6.81 2.62
C GLY A 100 2.44 7.05 3.03
N GLY A 101 1.73 7.86 2.24
CA GLY A 101 0.37 8.29 2.59
C GLY A 101 -0.69 7.18 2.59
N PHE A 102 -0.47 6.08 1.86
CA PHE A 102 -1.41 4.96 1.83
C PHE A 102 -1.29 4.07 3.07
N SER A 103 -0.11 4.01 3.69
CA SER A 103 0.08 3.27 4.94
C SER A 103 -0.74 3.80 6.12
N GLU A 104 -1.29 5.02 6.02
CA GLU A 104 -2.22 5.55 7.02
C GLU A 104 -3.63 4.89 6.98
N SER A 105 -3.93 4.09 5.93
CA SER A 105 -5.21 3.39 5.82
C SER A 105 -5.34 2.34 6.94
N PRO A 106 -6.34 2.45 7.82
CA PRO A 106 -6.55 1.43 8.87
C PRO A 106 -6.82 0.04 8.28
N TYR A 107 -7.45 -0.02 7.11
CA TYR A 107 -7.72 -1.28 6.44
C TYR A 107 -6.45 -1.93 5.90
N LEU A 108 -5.57 -1.18 5.23
CA LEU A 108 -4.27 -1.72 4.79
C LEU A 108 -3.45 -2.22 5.98
N LYS A 109 -3.42 -1.46 7.07
CA LYS A 109 -2.71 -1.86 8.29
C LYS A 109 -3.22 -3.18 8.85
N ALA A 110 -4.54 -3.34 8.94
CA ALA A 110 -5.16 -4.56 9.42
C ALA A 110 -4.76 -5.76 8.53
N VAL A 111 -4.86 -5.60 7.20
CA VAL A 111 -4.50 -6.67 6.24
C VAL A 111 -3.03 -7.05 6.33
N ILE A 112 -2.11 -6.06 6.38
CA ILE A 112 -0.68 -6.35 6.47
C ILE A 112 -0.33 -7.04 7.81
N LYS A 113 -0.90 -6.57 8.92
CA LYS A 113 -0.70 -7.20 10.23
C LYS A 113 -1.22 -8.63 10.25
N GLU A 114 -2.45 -8.83 9.80
CA GLU A 114 -3.07 -10.16 9.75
C GLU A 114 -2.28 -11.14 8.87
N SER A 115 -1.71 -10.65 7.75
CA SER A 115 -0.98 -11.49 6.81
C SER A 115 0.45 -11.82 7.24
N PHE A 116 1.14 -10.90 7.93
CA PHE A 116 2.60 -11.00 8.11
C PHE A 116 3.09 -10.87 9.55
N GLU A 117 2.30 -10.33 10.50
CA GLU A 117 2.78 -10.16 11.88
C GLU A 117 2.94 -11.54 12.56
N LYS A 118 4.17 -11.86 12.96
CA LYS A 118 4.58 -13.10 13.64
C LYS A 118 5.55 -12.77 14.77
N GLU A 119 5.94 -13.76 15.58
CA GLU A 119 6.89 -13.54 16.69
C GLU A 119 8.21 -12.90 16.23
N ASP A 120 8.73 -13.32 15.06
CA ASP A 120 10.02 -12.87 14.52
C ASP A 120 9.89 -11.78 13.45
N LEU A 121 8.66 -11.40 13.04
CA LEU A 121 8.43 -10.39 12.02
C LEU A 121 7.57 -9.26 12.56
N HIS A 122 8.17 -8.09 12.74
CA HIS A 122 7.53 -6.93 13.32
C HIS A 122 7.11 -5.90 12.28
N ILE A 123 5.87 -5.39 12.37
CA ILE A 123 5.35 -4.35 11.50
C ILE A 123 5.45 -3.01 12.20
N LEU A 124 6.31 -2.13 11.68
CA LEU A 124 6.62 -0.84 12.26
C LEU A 124 5.96 0.31 11.48
N GLU A 125 5.29 1.17 12.22
CA GLU A 125 4.65 2.38 11.72
C GLU A 125 5.33 3.63 12.29
N PRO A 126 5.96 4.47 11.46
CA PRO A 126 6.42 5.79 11.91
C PRO A 126 5.24 6.67 12.31
N ARG A 127 5.44 7.59 13.26
CA ARG A 127 4.40 8.54 13.69
C ARG A 127 3.79 9.37 12.55
N ARG A 128 4.57 9.64 11.49
CA ARG A 128 4.15 10.40 10.30
C ARG A 128 4.61 9.67 9.05
N PRO A 129 3.95 8.60 8.64
CA PRO A 129 4.43 7.74 7.56
C PRO A 129 4.51 8.47 6.21
N GLN A 130 3.63 9.46 5.96
CA GLN A 130 3.62 10.24 4.70
C GLN A 130 4.85 11.12 4.50
N VAL A 131 5.50 11.55 5.57
CA VAL A 131 6.70 12.42 5.50
C VAL A 131 8.00 11.71 5.85
N SER A 132 7.95 10.43 6.21
CA SER A 132 9.12 9.67 6.68
C SER A 132 10.21 9.60 5.63
N VAL A 133 9.85 9.37 4.35
CA VAL A 133 10.81 9.30 3.24
C VAL A 133 11.47 10.66 3.00
N ILE A 134 10.68 11.74 2.98
CA ILE A 134 11.20 13.10 2.78
C ILE A 134 12.15 13.48 3.92
N ARG A 135 11.77 13.17 5.16
CA ARG A 135 12.61 13.40 6.34
C ARG A 135 13.95 12.66 6.24
N GLY A 136 13.90 11.38 5.88
CA GLY A 136 15.08 10.56 5.66
C GLY A 136 15.97 11.13 4.57
N ALA A 137 15.42 11.59 3.46
CA ALA A 137 16.16 12.23 2.38
C ALA A 137 16.85 13.53 2.83
N CYS A 138 16.17 14.38 3.61
CA CYS A 138 16.77 15.59 4.19
C CYS A 138 17.91 15.24 5.17
N MET A 139 17.71 14.27 6.05
CA MET A 139 18.74 13.81 6.98
C MET A 139 19.97 13.26 6.24
N PHE A 140 19.74 12.48 5.17
CA PHE A 140 20.82 12.00 4.31
C PHE A 140 21.55 13.15 3.61
N GLY A 141 20.84 14.18 3.13
CA GLY A 141 21.44 15.37 2.52
C GLY A 141 22.33 16.16 3.48
N ILE A 142 21.95 16.22 4.76
CA ILE A 142 22.75 16.87 5.82
C ILE A 142 23.97 16.02 6.21
N ASN A 143 23.81 14.71 6.30
CA ASN A 143 24.87 13.77 6.67
C ASN A 143 24.91 12.55 5.74
N PRO A 144 25.50 12.68 4.53
CA PRO A 144 25.59 11.57 3.58
C PRO A 144 26.42 10.37 4.09
N ARG A 145 27.29 10.60 5.06
CA ARG A 145 28.14 9.55 5.69
C ARG A 145 27.35 8.63 6.62
N SER A 146 26.06 8.90 6.87
CA SER A 146 25.19 7.98 7.62
C SER A 146 25.03 6.62 6.93
N ILE A 147 25.26 6.56 5.60
CA ILE A 147 25.37 5.31 4.84
C ILE A 147 26.85 5.08 4.53
N THR A 148 27.45 4.16 5.26
CA THR A 148 28.92 3.91 5.21
C THR A 148 29.32 2.99 4.05
N SER A 149 28.41 2.10 3.60
CA SER A 149 28.67 1.18 2.49
C SER A 149 27.41 0.91 1.68
N ARG A 150 27.59 0.59 0.42
CA ARG A 150 26.52 0.16 -0.50
C ARG A 150 27.00 -0.98 -1.37
N ILE A 151 26.15 -1.97 -1.56
CA ILE A 151 26.42 -3.06 -2.51
C ILE A 151 26.07 -2.57 -3.92
N SER A 152 27.04 -2.68 -4.83
CA SER A 152 26.81 -2.36 -6.23
C SER A 152 25.90 -3.41 -6.89
N LYS A 153 24.89 -2.96 -7.64
CA LYS A 153 24.00 -3.85 -8.41
C LYS A 153 24.68 -4.48 -9.63
N LYS A 154 25.84 -3.94 -10.06
CA LYS A 154 26.60 -4.41 -11.22
C LYS A 154 28.05 -4.55 -10.82
N THR A 155 28.72 -5.52 -11.45
CA THR A 155 30.18 -5.63 -11.36
C THR A 155 30.81 -4.61 -12.31
N TYR A 156 31.73 -3.81 -11.80
CA TYR A 156 32.51 -2.87 -12.58
C TYR A 156 33.95 -3.38 -12.63
N GLY A 157 34.55 -3.33 -13.81
CA GLY A 157 35.93 -3.73 -14.03
C GLY A 157 36.61 -2.81 -15.02
N ILE A 158 37.93 -2.72 -14.92
CA ILE A 158 38.78 -2.04 -15.89
C ILE A 158 39.42 -3.14 -16.76
N ASN A 159 39.36 -3.00 -18.07
CA ASN A 159 40.04 -3.91 -18.97
C ASN A 159 41.55 -3.63 -18.89
N THR A 160 42.29 -4.58 -18.38
CA THR A 160 43.75 -4.49 -18.29
C THR A 160 44.40 -5.63 -19.07
N LEU A 161 45.48 -5.34 -19.77
CA LEU A 161 46.34 -6.34 -20.41
C LEU A 161 47.55 -6.53 -19.49
N THR A 162 47.71 -7.77 -19.02
CA THR A 162 48.94 -8.20 -18.34
C THR A 162 49.62 -9.33 -19.12
N THR A 163 50.95 -9.40 -19.07
CA THR A 163 51.66 -10.55 -19.64
C THR A 163 51.17 -11.84 -18.94
N PHE A 164 50.84 -12.84 -19.73
CA PHE A 164 50.42 -14.14 -19.17
C PHE A 164 51.53 -14.78 -18.36
N ASP A 165 51.27 -15.13 -17.15
CA ASP A 165 52.18 -15.81 -16.22
C ASP A 165 51.50 -17.14 -15.81
N PRO A 166 52.03 -18.27 -16.29
CA PRO A 166 51.44 -19.58 -16.02
C PRO A 166 51.47 -20.01 -14.56
N GLU A 167 52.28 -19.37 -13.71
CA GLU A 167 52.35 -19.66 -12.28
C GLU A 167 51.31 -18.85 -11.45
N LYS A 168 50.77 -17.75 -12.00
CA LYS A 168 49.85 -16.84 -11.30
C LYS A 168 48.45 -16.79 -11.87
N THR A 169 48.20 -17.38 -13.03
CA THR A 169 46.89 -17.37 -13.69
C THR A 169 46.37 -18.82 -13.70
N PRO A 170 45.28 -19.11 -12.94
CA PRO A 170 44.67 -20.42 -12.90
C PRO A 170 44.00 -20.78 -14.22
#